data_7de628669a953ac36c0e56a6d9ee5cc2
#
_entry.id   7de628669a953ac36c0e56a6d9ee5cc2
#
_cell.length_a   1.000
_cell.length_b   1.000
_cell.length_c   1.000
_cell.angle_alpha   90.00
_cell.angle_beta   90.00
_cell.angle_gamma   90.00
#
_symmetry.space_group_name_H-M   'P 1'
#
loop_
_entity.id
_entity.type
_entity.pdbx_description
1 polymer ?
#
loop_
_entity_poly.entity_id
_entity_poly.type
_entity_poly.pdbx_seq_one_letter_code
_entity_poly.pdbx_strand_id
1 'polypeptide(L)'
;MGRVYSLITLYNPDESVVKKSKQIAAQTEKAFLCDNSNRNNSALFQCIENAAYMANMKNLGLPGAFNKILRDPKLSWHEDDIIIFFDQDSEIKEGYIERLIFGFKVAEKEYKNLGCYGPVFFNTSNGTVEIPKIKQELLDGVYKVRNIITSSMVVRYKNLQKIGFWNEKLFLDLADWDLCWRMEANGMLCCITDSITLYHSVGDGEKR
;
A
#
# COMPACT_ATOMS: atom_id res chain seq x y z
N MET A 1 12.76 -16.85 2.43
CA MET A 1 12.35 -15.52 2.94
C MET A 1 11.51 -14.87 1.85
N GLY A 2 10.30 -14.40 2.15
CA GLY A 2 9.43 -13.80 1.13
C GLY A 2 10.06 -12.53 0.54
N ARG A 3 9.81 -12.30 -0.73
CA ARG A 3 10.26 -11.11 -1.48
C ARG A 3 9.37 -9.92 -1.12
N VAL A 4 9.85 -8.70 -1.36
CA VAL A 4 9.13 -7.46 -1.09
C VAL A 4 8.73 -6.83 -2.42
N TYR A 5 7.44 -6.64 -2.62
CA TYR A 5 6.86 -6.03 -3.82
C TYR A 5 6.08 -4.78 -3.49
N SER A 6 6.08 -3.82 -4.37
CA SER A 6 5.19 -2.65 -4.29
C SER A 6 4.13 -2.70 -5.40
N LEU A 7 2.91 -2.35 -5.05
CA LEU A 7 1.81 -2.12 -5.98
C LEU A 7 1.41 -0.65 -5.91
N ILE A 8 1.50 0.06 -7.03
CA ILE A 8 1.27 1.50 -7.11
C ILE A 8 0.08 1.74 -8.05
N THR A 9 -1.00 2.35 -7.54
CA THR A 9 -2.10 2.77 -8.42
C THR A 9 -1.79 4.09 -9.09
N LEU A 10 -2.06 4.16 -10.39
CA LEU A 10 -1.86 5.34 -11.22
C LEU A 10 -3.18 5.77 -11.86
N TYR A 11 -3.36 7.07 -12.02
CA TYR A 11 -4.45 7.64 -12.80
C TYR A 11 -4.02 8.96 -13.42
N ASN A 12 -3.98 9.03 -14.74
CA ASN A 12 -3.45 10.16 -15.52
C ASN A 12 -2.09 10.67 -14.99
N PRO A 13 -1.09 9.77 -14.88
CA PRO A 13 0.21 10.11 -14.29
C PRO A 13 0.97 11.12 -15.14
N ASP A 14 1.79 11.93 -14.47
CA ASP A 14 2.75 12.87 -15.02
C ASP A 14 4.20 12.50 -14.65
N GLU A 15 5.16 13.36 -14.99
CA GLU A 15 6.57 13.13 -14.69
C GLU A 15 6.89 13.11 -13.18
N SER A 16 6.11 13.80 -12.36
CA SER A 16 6.30 13.79 -10.91
C SER A 16 5.98 12.41 -10.34
N VAL A 17 4.95 11.75 -10.86
CA VAL A 17 4.56 10.38 -10.53
C VAL A 17 5.65 9.38 -10.95
N VAL A 18 6.29 9.60 -12.10
CA VAL A 18 7.42 8.74 -12.55
C VAL A 18 8.56 8.80 -11.53
N LYS A 19 8.94 10.00 -11.06
CA LYS A 19 10.00 10.17 -10.06
C LYS A 19 9.68 9.43 -8.76
N LYS A 20 8.46 9.57 -8.23
CA LYS A 20 8.00 8.89 -7.01
C LYS A 20 7.97 7.37 -7.19
N SER A 21 7.41 6.89 -8.30
CA SER A 21 7.38 5.46 -8.64
C SER A 21 8.78 4.85 -8.74
N LYS A 22 9.75 5.59 -9.31
CA LYS A 22 11.14 5.16 -9.39
C LYS A 22 11.78 5.02 -8.00
N GLN A 23 11.51 5.95 -7.08
CA GLN A 23 12.01 5.88 -5.71
C GLN A 23 11.45 4.68 -4.94
N ILE A 24 10.16 4.34 -5.16
CA ILE A 24 9.54 3.16 -4.56
C ILE A 24 10.11 1.87 -5.18
N ALA A 25 10.19 1.80 -6.51
CA ALA A 25 10.71 0.65 -7.23
C ALA A 25 12.16 0.31 -6.84
N ALA A 26 13.01 1.32 -6.65
CA ALA A 26 14.41 1.15 -6.27
C ALA A 26 14.60 0.46 -4.89
N GLN A 27 13.57 0.43 -4.05
CA GLN A 27 13.63 -0.14 -2.70
C GLN A 27 12.86 -1.47 -2.57
N THR A 28 12.33 -2.03 -3.66
CA THR A 28 11.59 -3.30 -3.68
C THR A 28 12.14 -4.25 -4.73
N GLU A 29 11.87 -5.54 -4.59
CA GLU A 29 12.23 -6.56 -5.58
C GLU A 29 11.64 -6.23 -6.96
N LYS A 30 10.39 -5.81 -6.99
CA LYS A 30 9.68 -5.33 -8.17
C LYS A 30 8.52 -4.42 -7.79
N ALA A 31 8.32 -3.38 -8.58
CA ALA A 31 7.15 -2.52 -8.51
C ALA A 31 6.14 -2.88 -9.61
N PHE A 32 4.88 -2.98 -9.27
CA PHE A 32 3.77 -3.13 -10.21
C PHE A 32 3.02 -1.81 -10.33
N LEU A 33 3.04 -1.22 -11.51
CA LEU A 33 2.40 0.06 -11.82
C LEU A 33 1.02 -0.21 -12.44
N CYS A 34 -0.03 -0.05 -11.62
CA CYS A 34 -1.40 -0.39 -11.97
C CYS A 34 -2.13 0.85 -12.53
N ASP A 35 -2.02 1.11 -13.82
CA ASP A 35 -2.56 2.33 -14.43
C ASP A 35 -4.05 2.20 -14.79
N ASN A 36 -4.86 2.97 -14.07
CA ASN A 36 -6.31 3.09 -14.24
C ASN A 36 -6.73 4.16 -15.25
N SER A 37 -5.79 4.74 -15.99
CA SER A 37 -6.11 5.70 -17.04
C SER A 37 -6.83 5.03 -18.22
N ASN A 38 -7.58 5.85 -18.98
CA ASN A 38 -8.21 5.43 -20.22
C ASN A 38 -7.27 5.45 -21.43
N ARG A 39 -5.99 5.71 -21.22
CA ARG A 39 -4.90 5.71 -22.21
C ARG A 39 -3.69 4.95 -21.68
N ASN A 40 -2.85 4.47 -22.58
CA ASN A 40 -1.60 3.81 -22.23
C ASN A 40 -0.50 4.84 -21.98
N ASN A 41 0.04 4.88 -20.76
CA ASN A 41 1.12 5.76 -20.33
C ASN A 41 2.47 5.03 -20.18
N SER A 42 2.62 3.81 -20.71
CA SER A 42 3.82 2.98 -20.53
C SER A 42 5.12 3.68 -20.94
N ALA A 43 5.08 4.56 -21.92
CA ALA A 43 6.24 5.32 -22.38
C ALA A 43 6.89 6.16 -21.26
N LEU A 44 6.10 6.67 -20.30
CA LEU A 44 6.59 7.45 -19.17
C LEU A 44 7.45 6.62 -18.20
N PHE A 45 7.18 5.31 -18.11
CA PHE A 45 7.77 4.44 -17.09
C PHE A 45 8.88 3.51 -17.59
N GLN A 46 9.27 3.62 -18.85
CA GLN A 46 10.31 2.77 -19.46
C GLN A 46 11.68 2.90 -18.79
N CYS A 47 11.94 4.02 -18.11
CA CYS A 47 13.20 4.27 -17.41
C CYS A 47 13.28 3.58 -16.02
N ILE A 48 12.26 2.83 -15.60
CA ILE A 48 12.24 2.15 -14.31
C ILE A 48 12.47 0.66 -14.52
N GLU A 49 13.71 0.20 -14.34
CA GLU A 49 14.18 -1.14 -14.71
C GLU A 49 13.44 -2.26 -13.98
N ASN A 50 13.16 -2.10 -12.68
CA ASN A 50 12.50 -3.13 -11.87
C ASN A 50 11.00 -2.89 -11.69
N ALA A 51 10.35 -2.18 -12.61
CA ALA A 51 8.91 -2.00 -12.66
C ALA A 51 8.25 -2.84 -13.75
N ALA A 52 7.02 -3.29 -13.47
CA ALA A 52 6.12 -3.86 -14.45
C ALA A 52 4.90 -2.94 -14.58
N TYR A 53 4.71 -2.37 -15.75
CA TYR A 53 3.58 -1.49 -16.04
C TYR A 53 2.39 -2.28 -16.60
N MET A 54 1.20 -2.02 -16.06
CA MET A 54 -0.06 -2.60 -16.52
C MET A 54 -1.08 -1.51 -16.81
N ALA A 55 -1.41 -1.33 -18.08
CA ALA A 55 -2.49 -0.46 -18.53
C ALA A 55 -3.84 -1.16 -18.36
N ASN A 56 -4.73 -0.59 -17.56
CA ASN A 56 -6.10 -1.08 -17.44
C ASN A 56 -7.02 -0.59 -18.55
N MET A 57 -6.65 0.52 -19.22
CA MET A 57 -7.41 1.18 -20.28
C MET A 57 -8.82 1.62 -19.85
N LYS A 58 -9.08 1.60 -18.56
CA LYS A 58 -10.29 2.07 -17.87
C LYS A 58 -10.03 2.20 -16.38
N ASN A 59 -10.80 3.03 -15.71
CA ASN A 59 -10.69 3.14 -14.26
C ASN A 59 -11.46 1.99 -13.56
N LEU A 60 -10.72 1.07 -12.95
CA LEU A 60 -11.24 -0.08 -12.20
C LEU A 60 -11.46 0.25 -10.71
N GLY A 61 -11.18 1.48 -10.29
CA GLY A 61 -11.02 1.82 -8.89
C GLY A 61 -9.73 1.23 -8.29
N LEU A 62 -9.44 1.59 -7.06
CA LEU A 62 -8.26 1.11 -6.34
C LEU A 62 -8.28 -0.41 -6.12
N PRO A 63 -9.37 -1.02 -5.60
CA PRO A 63 -9.44 -2.47 -5.41
C PRO A 63 -9.27 -3.28 -6.70
N GLY A 64 -9.92 -2.85 -7.77
CA GLY A 64 -9.87 -3.55 -9.05
C GLY A 64 -8.47 -3.51 -9.66
N ALA A 65 -7.76 -2.38 -9.56
CA ALA A 65 -6.39 -2.24 -10.02
C ALA A 65 -5.44 -3.19 -9.29
N PHE A 66 -5.50 -3.24 -7.96
CA PHE A 66 -4.65 -4.12 -7.17
C PHE A 66 -5.00 -5.60 -7.38
N ASN A 67 -6.27 -5.96 -7.39
CA ASN A 67 -6.70 -7.35 -7.57
C ASN A 67 -6.28 -7.91 -8.93
N LYS A 68 -6.23 -7.08 -9.97
CA LYS A 68 -5.77 -7.51 -11.29
C LYS A 68 -4.33 -8.01 -11.28
N ILE A 69 -3.47 -7.42 -10.44
CA ILE A 69 -2.10 -7.90 -10.23
C ILE A 69 -2.09 -9.09 -9.27
N LEU A 70 -2.77 -8.96 -8.11
CA LEU A 70 -2.72 -9.98 -7.06
C LEU A 70 -3.28 -11.32 -7.49
N ARG A 71 -4.20 -11.33 -8.45
CA ARG A 71 -4.86 -12.54 -8.99
C ARG A 71 -4.36 -12.93 -10.39
N ASP A 72 -3.31 -12.27 -10.93
CA ASP A 72 -2.77 -12.62 -12.24
C ASP A 72 -2.10 -14.01 -12.17
N PRO A 73 -2.62 -15.03 -12.89
CA PRO A 73 -2.08 -16.38 -12.85
C PRO A 73 -0.66 -16.49 -13.44
N LYS A 74 -0.19 -15.47 -14.14
CA LYS A 74 1.17 -15.40 -14.67
C LYS A 74 2.20 -15.00 -13.62
N LEU A 75 1.75 -14.47 -12.48
CA LEU A 75 2.59 -14.07 -11.37
C LEU A 75 2.61 -15.18 -10.31
N SER A 76 3.81 -15.68 -10.01
CA SER A 76 3.99 -16.73 -9.00
C SER A 76 4.24 -16.10 -7.64
N TRP A 77 3.14 -15.77 -6.94
CA TRP A 77 3.20 -15.29 -5.57
C TRP A 77 3.51 -16.42 -4.59
N HIS A 78 4.40 -16.14 -3.64
CA HIS A 78 4.63 -17.01 -2.49
C HIS A 78 3.81 -16.50 -1.28
N GLU A 79 3.31 -17.41 -0.45
CA GLU A 79 2.51 -17.04 0.73
C GLU A 79 3.20 -16.03 1.66
N ASP A 80 4.53 -16.13 1.77
CA ASP A 80 5.36 -15.24 2.59
C ASP A 80 5.82 -13.97 1.87
N ASP A 81 5.44 -13.74 0.62
CA ASP A 81 5.75 -12.48 -0.05
C ASP A 81 5.08 -11.31 0.67
N ILE A 82 5.78 -10.19 0.73
CA ILE A 82 5.32 -8.96 1.35
C ILE A 82 4.87 -8.02 0.23
N ILE A 83 3.65 -7.55 0.34
CA ILE A 83 3.05 -6.58 -0.57
C ILE A 83 2.95 -5.24 0.16
N ILE A 84 3.42 -4.18 -0.48
CA ILE A 84 3.25 -2.80 -0.01
C ILE A 84 2.42 -2.05 -1.03
N PHE A 85 1.34 -1.43 -0.58
CA PHE A 85 0.46 -0.64 -1.42
C PHE A 85 0.85 0.83 -1.39
N PHE A 86 0.72 1.50 -2.52
CA PHE A 86 0.98 2.94 -2.65
C PHE A 86 -0.02 3.59 -3.60
N ASP A 87 -0.36 4.83 -3.29
CA ASP A 87 -1.00 5.75 -4.23
C ASP A 87 0.09 6.51 -5.01
N GLN A 88 -0.24 7.01 -6.20
CA GLN A 88 0.74 7.68 -7.08
C GLN A 88 1.38 8.94 -6.49
N ASP A 89 0.74 9.55 -5.50
CA ASP A 89 1.21 10.76 -4.83
C ASP A 89 2.12 10.48 -3.62
N SER A 90 2.26 9.20 -3.23
CA SER A 90 3.12 8.78 -2.12
C SER A 90 4.58 9.17 -2.37
N GLU A 91 5.16 9.89 -1.43
CA GLU A 91 6.56 10.31 -1.48
C GLU A 91 7.35 9.65 -0.35
N ILE A 92 8.39 8.91 -0.72
CA ILE A 92 9.26 8.22 0.23
C ILE A 92 10.71 8.61 0.01
N LYS A 93 11.53 8.51 1.08
CA LYS A 93 12.97 8.74 1.05
C LYS A 93 13.72 7.41 0.91
N GLU A 94 15.00 7.50 0.60
CA GLU A 94 15.91 6.35 0.64
C GLU A 94 15.88 5.65 2.01
N GLY A 95 15.92 4.32 2.02
CA GLY A 95 15.86 3.50 3.24
C GLY A 95 14.48 3.48 3.92
N TYR A 96 13.45 4.10 3.33
CA TYR A 96 12.10 4.13 3.90
C TYR A 96 11.49 2.72 3.99
N ILE A 97 11.50 1.99 2.87
CA ILE A 97 10.91 0.64 2.80
C ILE A 97 11.69 -0.34 3.67
N GLU A 98 13.01 -0.23 3.73
CA GLU A 98 13.83 -1.07 4.62
C GLU A 98 13.39 -0.93 6.09
N ARG A 99 13.25 0.32 6.59
CA ARG A 99 12.79 0.57 7.95
C ARG A 99 11.36 0.09 8.18
N LEU A 100 10.47 0.32 7.21
CA LEU A 100 9.07 -0.12 7.29
C LEU A 100 8.97 -1.65 7.41
N ILE A 101 9.73 -2.37 6.58
CA ILE A 101 9.78 -3.83 6.60
C ILE A 101 10.45 -4.36 7.87
N PHE A 102 11.48 -3.66 8.37
CA PHE A 102 12.10 -4.03 9.64
C PHE A 102 11.08 -3.96 10.79
N GLY A 103 10.35 -2.85 10.94
CA GLY A 103 9.30 -2.69 11.94
C GLY A 103 8.17 -3.72 11.80
N PHE A 104 7.72 -3.96 10.55
CA PHE A 104 6.74 -5.00 10.25
C PHE A 104 7.20 -6.38 10.74
N LYS A 105 8.44 -6.78 10.46
CA LYS A 105 8.98 -8.09 10.86
C LYS A 105 9.12 -8.22 12.38
N VAL A 106 9.48 -7.14 13.07
CA VAL A 106 9.52 -7.11 14.54
C VAL A 106 8.11 -7.33 15.10
N ALA A 107 7.12 -6.58 14.62
CA ALA A 107 5.74 -6.73 15.04
C ALA A 107 5.17 -8.13 14.70
N GLU A 108 5.46 -8.68 13.51
CA GLU A 108 5.03 -10.01 13.08
C GLU A 108 5.65 -11.15 13.91
N LYS A 109 6.88 -10.96 14.38
CA LYS A 109 7.55 -11.94 15.25
C LYS A 109 6.82 -12.06 16.59
N GLU A 110 6.41 -10.94 17.15
CA GLU A 110 5.69 -10.87 18.40
C GLU A 110 4.22 -11.25 18.26
N TYR A 111 3.56 -10.72 17.23
CA TYR A 111 2.12 -10.94 16.98
C TYR A 111 1.92 -11.79 15.73
N LYS A 112 1.78 -13.11 15.92
CA LYS A 112 1.62 -14.09 14.81
C LYS A 112 0.36 -13.90 13.97
N ASN A 113 -0.59 -13.16 14.47
CA ASN A 113 -1.84 -12.80 13.78
C ASN A 113 -1.80 -11.36 13.21
N LEU A 114 -0.62 -10.76 12.99
CA LEU A 114 -0.50 -9.48 12.33
C LEU A 114 -1.09 -9.56 10.92
N GLY A 115 -2.13 -8.78 10.65
CA GLY A 115 -2.82 -8.71 9.37
C GLY A 115 -2.19 -7.72 8.42
N CYS A 116 -2.10 -6.47 8.86
CA CYS A 116 -1.47 -5.38 8.12
C CYS A 116 -0.75 -4.40 9.06
N TYR A 117 0.18 -3.65 8.47
CA TYR A 117 1.04 -2.72 9.19
C TYR A 117 1.27 -1.49 8.33
N GLY A 118 1.31 -0.30 8.92
CA GLY A 118 1.57 0.95 8.21
C GLY A 118 2.22 2.01 9.10
N PRO A 119 2.68 3.10 8.52
CA PRO A 119 3.21 4.25 9.26
C PRO A 119 2.07 5.15 9.75
N VAL A 120 2.40 6.12 10.62
CA VAL A 120 1.63 7.35 10.71
C VAL A 120 1.89 8.18 9.44
N PHE A 121 0.97 9.09 9.07
CA PHE A 121 1.20 9.93 7.92
C PHE A 121 1.10 11.43 8.26
N PHE A 122 1.95 12.20 7.60
CA PHE A 122 1.91 13.65 7.63
C PHE A 122 1.09 14.11 6.43
N ASN A 123 -0.06 14.73 6.70
CA ASN A 123 -0.90 15.30 5.68
C ASN A 123 -0.30 16.63 5.21
N THR A 124 0.27 16.64 4.01
CA THR A 124 0.93 17.82 3.45
C THR A 124 -0.04 18.94 3.11
N SER A 125 -1.34 18.65 2.95
CA SER A 125 -2.36 19.66 2.64
C SER A 125 -2.73 20.51 3.84
N ASN A 126 -2.70 19.98 5.05
CA ASN A 126 -3.06 20.69 6.28
C ASN A 126 -1.91 20.87 7.28
N GLY A 127 -0.75 20.26 7.02
CA GLY A 127 0.45 20.36 7.85
C GLY A 127 0.38 19.59 9.18
N THR A 128 -0.49 18.58 9.29
CA THR A 128 -0.68 17.81 10.52
C THR A 128 -0.24 16.35 10.37
N VAL A 129 0.25 15.76 11.46
CA VAL A 129 0.42 14.31 11.55
C VAL A 129 -0.93 13.70 11.88
N GLU A 130 -1.40 12.83 11.02
CA GLU A 130 -2.67 12.13 11.21
C GLU A 130 -2.40 10.73 11.75
N ILE A 131 -2.98 10.47 12.92
CA ILE A 131 -2.87 9.20 13.62
C ILE A 131 -4.29 8.61 13.70
N PRO A 132 -4.52 7.40 13.15
CA PRO A 132 -5.79 6.70 13.32
C PRO A 132 -6.11 6.51 14.81
N LYS A 133 -7.40 6.37 15.12
CA LYS A 133 -7.82 6.12 16.52
C LYS A 133 -7.12 4.88 17.07
N ILE A 134 -6.20 5.10 17.99
CA ILE A 134 -5.46 4.04 18.69
C ILE A 134 -6.43 3.26 19.58
N LYS A 135 -6.40 1.93 19.47
CA LYS A 135 -7.12 1.01 20.35
C LYS A 135 -6.26 0.56 21.53
N GLN A 136 -4.99 0.31 21.26
CA GLN A 136 -4.04 -0.23 22.25
C GLN A 136 -2.61 -0.04 21.74
N GLU A 137 -1.68 0.30 22.62
CA GLU A 137 -0.26 0.16 22.36
C GLU A 137 0.13 -1.31 22.56
N LEU A 138 0.86 -1.86 21.59
CA LEU A 138 1.26 -3.27 21.57
C LEU A 138 2.74 -3.44 21.87
N LEU A 139 3.58 -2.62 21.25
CA LEU A 139 5.02 -2.50 21.44
C LEU A 139 5.36 -1.02 21.49
N ASP A 140 6.57 -0.67 21.91
CA ASP A 140 7.06 0.70 21.87
C ASP A 140 6.95 1.25 20.43
N GLY A 141 6.14 2.30 20.28
CA GLY A 141 5.87 2.91 18.98
C GLY A 141 5.04 2.07 18.00
N VAL A 142 4.38 0.98 18.44
CA VAL A 142 3.48 0.18 17.61
C VAL A 142 2.10 0.07 18.26
N TYR A 143 1.09 0.49 17.53
CA TYR A 143 -0.26 0.63 18.05
C TYR A 143 -1.27 -0.19 17.24
N LYS A 144 -2.16 -0.90 17.94
CA LYS A 144 -3.35 -1.50 17.34
C LYS A 144 -4.33 -0.40 16.99
N VAL A 145 -4.77 -0.42 15.75
CA VAL A 145 -5.78 0.51 15.20
C VAL A 145 -6.92 -0.24 14.54
N ARG A 146 -7.97 0.47 14.18
CA ARG A 146 -9.09 -0.12 13.46
C ARG A 146 -8.87 -0.14 11.95
N ASN A 147 -8.19 0.86 11.44
CA ASN A 147 -7.97 1.06 10.01
C ASN A 147 -6.67 1.83 9.78
N ILE A 148 -6.04 1.57 8.68
CA ILE A 148 -4.88 2.28 8.13
C ILE A 148 -5.16 2.65 6.68
N ILE A 149 -4.47 3.68 6.19
CA ILE A 149 -4.58 4.11 4.78
C ILE A 149 -3.85 3.14 3.85
N THR A 150 -4.21 3.18 2.57
CA THR A 150 -3.59 2.36 1.53
C THR A 150 -2.09 2.62 1.40
N SER A 151 -1.69 3.89 1.37
CA SER A 151 -0.30 4.28 1.12
C SER A 151 0.64 3.80 2.21
N SER A 152 1.63 3.00 1.83
CA SER A 152 2.58 2.28 2.70
C SER A 152 1.98 1.17 3.56
N MET A 153 0.78 0.68 3.24
CA MET A 153 0.21 -0.50 3.91
C MET A 153 1.00 -1.75 3.52
N VAL A 154 1.53 -2.45 4.51
CA VAL A 154 2.30 -3.70 4.38
C VAL A 154 1.44 -4.88 4.75
N VAL A 155 1.39 -5.88 3.89
CA VAL A 155 0.57 -7.10 4.09
C VAL A 155 1.32 -8.32 3.56
N ARG A 156 1.20 -9.48 4.23
CA ARG A 156 1.60 -10.76 3.65
C ARG A 156 0.61 -11.21 2.58
N TYR A 157 1.11 -11.78 1.49
CA TYR A 157 0.24 -12.30 0.42
C TYR A 157 -0.78 -13.33 0.95
N LYS A 158 -0.38 -14.25 1.84
CA LYS A 158 -1.28 -15.20 2.50
C LYS A 158 -2.44 -14.53 3.25
N ASN A 159 -2.22 -13.36 3.86
CA ASN A 159 -3.28 -12.64 4.56
C ASN A 159 -4.32 -12.08 3.58
N LEU A 160 -3.85 -11.56 2.43
CA LEU A 160 -4.74 -11.12 1.35
C LEU A 160 -5.56 -12.29 0.78
N GLN A 161 -4.94 -13.45 0.56
CA GLN A 161 -5.64 -14.66 0.12
C GLN A 161 -6.73 -15.06 1.12
N LYS A 162 -6.39 -15.10 2.42
CA LYS A 162 -7.31 -15.50 3.48
C LYS A 162 -8.58 -14.64 3.55
N ILE A 163 -8.47 -13.34 3.30
CA ILE A 163 -9.60 -12.42 3.31
C ILE A 163 -10.27 -12.22 1.95
N GLY A 164 -9.80 -12.89 0.88
CA GLY A 164 -10.34 -12.80 -0.47
C GLY A 164 -9.94 -11.55 -1.24
N PHE A 165 -8.77 -10.95 -0.90
CA PHE A 165 -8.21 -9.74 -1.51
C PHE A 165 -9.06 -8.48 -1.28
N TRP A 166 -8.92 -7.46 -2.15
CA TRP A 166 -9.66 -6.21 -2.06
C TRP A 166 -11.11 -6.38 -2.49
N ASN A 167 -12.00 -5.62 -1.88
CA ASN A 167 -13.43 -5.63 -2.22
C ASN A 167 -13.72 -4.71 -3.42
N GLU A 168 -13.86 -5.28 -4.61
CA GLU A 168 -14.07 -4.53 -5.86
C GLU A 168 -15.43 -3.84 -5.96
N LYS A 169 -16.35 -4.08 -5.02
CA LYS A 169 -17.61 -3.33 -4.92
C LYS A 169 -17.39 -1.92 -4.38
N LEU A 170 -16.23 -1.67 -3.75
CA LEU A 170 -15.79 -0.36 -3.30
C LEU A 170 -14.85 0.20 -4.36
N PHE A 171 -15.21 1.33 -4.94
CA PHE A 171 -14.42 1.90 -6.04
C PHE A 171 -13.13 2.55 -5.55
N LEU A 172 -13.21 3.36 -4.51
CA LEU A 172 -12.10 4.13 -3.92
C LEU A 172 -12.29 4.29 -2.42
N ASP A 173 -13.33 5.03 -2.03
CA ASP A 173 -13.56 5.37 -0.63
C ASP A 173 -13.82 4.14 0.23
N LEU A 174 -13.24 4.12 1.42
CA LEU A 174 -13.36 3.06 2.43
C LEU A 174 -12.80 1.68 2.03
N ALA A 175 -12.13 1.57 0.89
CA ALA A 175 -11.58 0.29 0.42
C ALA A 175 -10.50 -0.26 1.35
N ASP A 176 -9.63 0.60 1.85
CA ASP A 176 -8.61 0.31 2.85
C ASP A 176 -9.20 -0.01 4.24
N TRP A 177 -10.25 0.69 4.63
CA TRP A 177 -10.96 0.41 5.87
C TRP A 177 -11.68 -0.94 5.82
N ASP A 178 -12.36 -1.25 4.73
CA ASP A 178 -12.99 -2.56 4.51
C ASP A 178 -11.95 -3.69 4.59
N LEU A 179 -10.79 -3.50 3.97
CA LEU A 179 -9.70 -4.47 4.03
C LEU A 179 -9.28 -4.73 5.49
N CYS A 180 -9.05 -3.66 6.27
CA CYS A 180 -8.72 -3.76 7.70
C CYS A 180 -9.84 -4.44 8.51
N TRP A 181 -11.09 -4.09 8.28
CA TRP A 181 -12.23 -4.69 8.99
C TRP A 181 -12.38 -6.18 8.68
N ARG A 182 -12.15 -6.59 7.44
CA ARG A 182 -12.16 -8.03 7.08
C ARG A 182 -10.96 -8.76 7.69
N MET A 183 -9.80 -8.13 7.81
CA MET A 183 -8.68 -8.69 8.57
C MET A 183 -9.06 -8.87 10.04
N GLU A 184 -9.62 -7.84 10.69
CA GLU A 184 -10.07 -7.92 12.09
C GLU A 184 -11.13 -9.01 12.30
N ALA A 185 -12.12 -9.13 11.38
CA ALA A 185 -13.13 -10.18 11.40
C ALA A 185 -12.54 -11.60 11.27
N ASN A 186 -11.36 -11.73 10.66
CA ASN A 186 -10.60 -12.98 10.57
C ASN A 186 -9.58 -13.17 11.71
N GLY A 187 -9.71 -12.40 12.80
CA GLY A 187 -8.85 -12.49 13.99
C GLY A 187 -7.45 -11.92 13.83
N MET A 188 -7.22 -11.10 12.79
CA MET A 188 -5.93 -10.46 12.55
C MET A 188 -5.88 -9.06 13.18
N LEU A 189 -4.65 -8.58 13.42
CA LEU A 189 -4.38 -7.25 13.95
C LEU A 189 -4.03 -6.28 12.83
N CYS A 190 -4.58 -5.07 12.88
CA CYS A 190 -4.15 -3.93 12.07
C CYS A 190 -3.33 -3.00 12.96
N CYS A 191 -2.09 -2.71 12.55
CA CYS A 191 -1.15 -1.94 13.38
C CYS A 191 -0.54 -0.78 12.60
N ILE A 192 -0.25 0.31 13.31
CA ILE A 192 0.58 1.41 12.81
C ILE A 192 1.84 1.56 13.66
N THR A 193 2.85 2.22 13.09
CA THR A 193 4.02 2.68 13.85
C THR A 193 4.16 4.19 13.73
N ASP A 194 4.62 4.83 14.81
CA ASP A 194 4.99 6.25 14.83
C ASP A 194 6.48 6.49 14.58
N SER A 195 7.29 5.41 14.55
CA SER A 195 8.72 5.49 14.25
C SER A 195 9.03 5.85 12.78
N ILE A 196 8.02 5.78 11.91
CA ILE A 196 8.11 6.10 10.48
C ILE A 196 6.92 6.97 10.11
N THR A 197 7.20 8.06 9.39
CA THR A 197 6.16 8.96 8.88
C THR A 197 6.15 8.93 7.36
N LEU A 198 4.98 8.71 6.77
CA LEU A 198 4.75 8.89 5.34
C LEU A 198 4.32 10.33 5.08
N TYR A 199 4.89 10.98 4.08
CA TYR A 199 4.41 12.27 3.59
C TYR A 199 3.40 12.00 2.46
N HIS A 200 2.16 12.39 2.69
CA HIS A 200 1.06 12.08 1.78
C HIS A 200 0.12 13.30 1.67
N SER A 201 -0.35 13.60 0.47
CA SER A 201 -1.38 14.60 0.24
C SER A 201 -2.74 13.91 0.24
N VAL A 202 -3.53 14.11 1.28
CA VAL A 202 -4.94 13.70 1.22
C VAL A 202 -5.61 14.58 0.19
N GLY A 203 -6.20 13.98 -0.85
CA GLY A 203 -6.82 14.70 -1.95
C GLY A 203 -7.71 15.83 -1.44
N ASP A 204 -7.63 16.99 -2.08
CA ASP A 204 -8.50 18.14 -1.79
C ASP A 204 -9.94 17.67 -2.00
N GLY A 205 -10.60 17.34 -0.90
CA GLY A 205 -12.04 17.12 -0.91
C GLY A 205 -12.69 18.43 -1.33
N GLU A 206 -12.91 18.61 -2.63
CA GLU A 206 -13.85 19.62 -3.08
C GLU A 206 -15.12 19.40 -2.27
N LYS A 207 -15.41 20.36 -1.40
CA LYS A 207 -16.70 20.43 -0.72
C LYS A 207 -17.76 20.51 -1.82
N ARG A 208 -18.35 19.35 -2.11
CA ARG A 208 -19.59 19.27 -2.86
C ARG A 208 -20.77 19.61 -1.96
#